data_c52feac05e8d4eafec6ef665bb1adf30
#
_entry.id   c52feac05e8d4eafec6ef665bb1adf30
#
_cell.length_a   1.000
_cell.length_b   1.000
_cell.length_c   1.000
_cell.angle_alpha   90.00
_cell.angle_beta   90.00
_cell.angle_gamma   90.00
#
_symmetry.space_group_name_H-M   'P 1'
#
loop_
_entity.id
_entity.type
_entity.pdbx_description
1 polymer ?
#
loop_
_entity_poly.entity_id
_entity_poly.type
_entity_poly.pdbx_seq_one_letter_code
_entity_poly.pdbx_strand_id
1 'polypeptide(L)'
;VAASTVGDMSCVFCAIVAGDGPAIRIYEDDGYLAILDIRPFTRGHTLVLPKRHSVDLTDTPPETLADMVTLGQRIARAARATKLADATNIAINDGRAAFQTVFHIHLHVLPRRNGDKLSMAKGMLLRRDPDREGTAEILRESLARIDAAQ
;
A
#
# COMPACT_ATOMS: atom_id res chain seq x y z
N VAL A 1 12.50 -29.39 6.45
CA VAL A 1 11.80 -29.53 5.18
C VAL A 1 11.50 -28.13 4.70
N ALA A 2 12.26 -27.68 3.72
CA ALA A 2 12.03 -26.38 3.09
C ALA A 2 10.69 -26.45 2.36
N ALA A 3 9.70 -25.73 2.87
CA ALA A 3 8.47 -25.49 2.14
C ALA A 3 8.85 -24.65 0.91
N SER A 4 8.76 -25.24 -0.25
CA SER A 4 8.93 -24.56 -1.52
C SER A 4 7.85 -23.49 -1.60
N THR A 5 8.25 -22.24 -1.45
CA THR A 5 7.41 -21.10 -1.80
C THR A 5 7.38 -20.97 -3.31
N VAL A 6 6.67 -21.85 -3.96
CA VAL A 6 6.14 -21.55 -5.29
C VAL A 6 5.07 -20.51 -5.03
N GLY A 7 5.39 -19.25 -5.23
CA GLY A 7 4.42 -18.19 -5.19
C GLY A 7 3.25 -18.59 -6.08
N ASP A 8 2.04 -18.50 -5.56
CA ASP A 8 0.84 -18.78 -6.34
C ASP A 8 0.84 -17.85 -7.55
N MET A 9 1.14 -18.39 -8.73
CA MET A 9 1.22 -17.64 -10.00
C MET A 9 -0.12 -16.98 -10.37
N SER A 10 -1.22 -17.36 -9.69
CA SER A 10 -2.53 -16.72 -9.84
C SER A 10 -2.69 -15.45 -9.00
N CYS A 11 -1.81 -15.21 -8.02
CA CYS A 11 -1.86 -14.02 -7.18
C CYS A 11 -1.18 -12.84 -7.86
N VAL A 12 -1.93 -11.77 -8.12
CA VAL A 12 -1.40 -10.56 -8.77
C VAL A 12 -0.28 -9.90 -7.95
N PHE A 13 -0.37 -9.93 -6.62
CA PHE A 13 0.67 -9.34 -5.76
C PHE A 13 1.93 -10.22 -5.70
N CYS A 14 1.78 -11.54 -5.69
CA CYS A 14 2.93 -12.43 -5.84
C CYS A 14 3.67 -12.21 -7.16
N ALA A 15 2.95 -12.00 -8.25
CA ALA A 15 3.53 -11.67 -9.55
C ALA A 15 4.29 -10.33 -9.50
N ILE A 16 3.72 -9.31 -8.87
CA ILE A 16 4.38 -8.01 -8.68
C ILE A 16 5.67 -8.17 -7.86
N VAL A 17 5.62 -8.91 -6.75
CA VAL A 17 6.79 -9.20 -5.90
C VAL A 17 7.90 -9.88 -6.69
N ALA A 18 7.53 -10.82 -7.57
CA ALA A 18 8.48 -11.53 -8.43
C ALA A 18 9.03 -10.69 -9.59
N GLY A 19 8.48 -9.50 -9.83
CA GLY A 19 8.88 -8.64 -10.96
C GLY A 19 8.16 -8.94 -12.28
N ASP A 20 7.15 -9.82 -12.25
CA ASP A 20 6.40 -10.27 -13.45
C ASP A 20 5.12 -9.46 -13.69
N GLY A 21 4.78 -8.53 -12.80
CA GLY A 21 3.61 -7.67 -12.92
C GLY A 21 3.97 -6.19 -12.82
N PRO A 22 3.24 -5.30 -13.54
CA PRO A 22 3.48 -3.87 -13.48
C PRO A 22 3.02 -3.30 -12.13
N ALA A 23 3.86 -2.46 -11.51
CA ALA A 23 3.51 -1.70 -10.30
C ALA A 23 4.41 -0.48 -10.17
N ILE A 24 3.87 0.58 -9.58
CA ILE A 24 4.65 1.76 -9.22
C ILE A 24 5.07 1.60 -7.77
N ARG A 25 6.35 1.32 -7.55
CA ARG A 25 6.92 1.04 -6.23
C ARG A 25 7.27 2.33 -5.51
N ILE A 26 6.84 2.44 -4.25
CA ILE A 26 7.18 3.54 -3.35
C ILE A 26 8.35 3.14 -2.46
N TYR A 27 8.36 1.90 -1.99
CA TYR A 27 9.36 1.35 -1.09
C TYR A 27 9.46 -0.16 -1.27
N GLU A 28 10.65 -0.69 -1.08
CA GLU A 28 10.89 -2.13 -1.10
C GLU A 28 12.07 -2.47 -0.19
N ASP A 29 11.92 -3.51 0.60
CA ASP A 29 13.00 -4.18 1.32
C ASP A 29 12.91 -5.69 1.14
N ASP A 30 13.65 -6.47 1.93
CA ASP A 30 13.67 -7.93 1.79
C ASP A 30 12.31 -8.57 2.11
N GLY A 31 11.52 -7.99 2.99
CA GLY A 31 10.27 -8.57 3.49
C GLY A 31 8.99 -7.92 2.98
N TYR A 32 9.07 -6.66 2.57
CA TYR A 32 7.88 -5.83 2.32
C TYR A 32 8.00 -5.01 1.04
N LEU A 33 6.84 -4.69 0.50
CA LEU A 33 6.68 -3.86 -0.69
C LEU A 33 5.57 -2.83 -0.45
N ALA A 34 5.81 -1.60 -0.85
CA ALA A 34 4.77 -0.57 -0.90
C ALA A 34 4.63 -0.07 -2.34
N ILE A 35 3.41 -0.10 -2.85
CA ILE A 35 3.07 0.28 -4.23
C ILE A 35 1.88 1.23 -4.24
N LEU A 36 1.77 2.06 -5.27
CA LEU A 36 0.54 2.82 -5.50
C LEU A 36 -0.58 1.89 -5.96
N ASP A 37 -1.76 2.08 -5.40
CA ASP A 37 -2.96 1.42 -5.90
C ASP A 37 -3.25 1.91 -7.33
N ILE A 38 -3.50 0.97 -8.25
CA ILE A 38 -3.86 1.30 -9.64
C ILE A 38 -5.25 1.93 -9.75
N ARG A 39 -6.07 1.78 -8.71
CA ARG A 39 -7.43 2.31 -8.62
C ARG A 39 -7.60 3.10 -7.32
N PRO A 40 -6.89 4.24 -7.18
CA PRO A 40 -6.80 4.95 -5.92
C PRO A 40 -8.14 5.59 -5.53
N PHE A 41 -8.48 5.54 -4.24
CA PHE A 41 -9.60 6.31 -3.69
C PHE A 41 -9.22 7.78 -3.52
N THR A 42 -7.97 8.02 -3.16
CA THR A 42 -7.38 9.35 -3.04
C THR A 42 -6.01 9.34 -3.71
N ARG A 43 -5.52 10.52 -4.10
CA ARG A 43 -4.19 10.64 -4.68
C ARG A 43 -3.13 10.20 -3.66
N GLY A 44 -2.27 9.29 -4.07
CA GLY A 44 -1.24 8.72 -3.19
C GLY A 44 -1.69 7.49 -2.39
N HIS A 45 -2.89 6.96 -2.66
CA HIS A 45 -3.35 5.70 -2.08
C HIS A 45 -2.30 4.61 -2.29
N THR A 46 -1.69 4.18 -1.20
CA THR A 46 -0.59 3.22 -1.19
C THR A 46 -1.03 1.92 -0.55
N LEU A 47 -0.56 0.81 -1.10
CA LEU A 47 -0.72 -0.53 -0.55
C LEU A 47 0.61 -1.00 0.02
N VAL A 48 0.59 -1.43 1.28
CA VAL A 48 1.71 -2.08 1.95
C VAL A 48 1.42 -3.57 2.03
N LEU A 49 2.31 -4.39 1.51
CA LEU A 49 2.12 -5.83 1.51
C LEU A 49 3.40 -6.59 1.88
N PRO A 50 3.29 -7.74 2.53
CA PRO A 50 4.42 -8.62 2.75
C PRO A 50 4.77 -9.32 1.43
N LYS A 51 6.05 -9.56 1.19
CA LYS A 51 6.48 -10.34 0.01
C LYS A 51 6.07 -11.80 0.14
N ARG A 52 6.09 -12.34 1.36
CA ARG A 52 5.55 -13.67 1.65
C ARG A 52 4.04 -13.65 1.55
N HIS A 53 3.47 -14.56 0.79
CA HIS A 53 2.03 -14.68 0.63
C HIS A 53 1.35 -15.07 1.95
N SER A 54 0.37 -14.29 2.38
CA SER A 54 -0.63 -14.61 3.40
C SER A 54 -1.97 -14.15 2.86
N VAL A 55 -3.02 -14.91 3.11
CA VAL A 55 -4.34 -14.67 2.49
C VAL A 55 -5.05 -13.47 3.13
N ASP A 56 -5.18 -13.50 4.46
CA ASP A 56 -5.95 -12.53 5.24
C ASP A 56 -5.37 -12.40 6.67
N LEU A 57 -6.08 -11.71 7.57
CA LEU A 57 -5.63 -11.51 8.95
C LEU A 57 -5.47 -12.81 9.73
N THR A 58 -6.29 -13.83 9.44
CA THR A 58 -6.25 -15.09 10.17
C THR A 58 -5.03 -15.94 9.80
N ASP A 59 -4.51 -15.76 8.59
CA ASP A 59 -3.37 -16.47 8.04
C ASP A 59 -2.03 -15.74 8.26
N THR A 60 -2.08 -14.47 8.64
CA THR A 60 -0.89 -13.62 8.72
C THR A 60 -0.28 -13.66 10.13
N PRO A 61 1.05 -13.92 10.27
CA PRO A 61 1.72 -13.85 11.56
C PRO A 61 1.61 -12.45 12.20
N PRO A 62 1.41 -12.34 13.53
CA PRO A 62 1.30 -11.03 14.19
C PRO A 62 2.49 -10.10 13.96
N GLU A 63 3.71 -10.62 13.92
CA GLU A 63 4.91 -9.84 13.63
C GLU A 63 4.90 -9.25 12.22
N THR A 64 4.35 -9.95 11.24
CA THR A 64 4.16 -9.45 9.89
C THR A 64 3.19 -8.28 9.87
N LEU A 65 2.09 -8.37 10.61
CA LEU A 65 1.12 -7.26 10.75
C LEU A 65 1.76 -6.05 11.42
N ALA A 66 2.56 -6.26 12.45
CA ALA A 66 3.28 -5.18 13.13
C ALA A 66 4.23 -4.45 12.18
N ASP A 67 4.98 -5.18 11.38
CA ASP A 67 5.89 -4.61 10.37
C ASP A 67 5.12 -3.85 9.29
N MET A 68 4.00 -4.38 8.82
CA MET A 68 3.14 -3.70 7.84
C MET A 68 2.61 -2.38 8.38
N VAL A 69 2.16 -2.34 9.63
CA VAL A 69 1.68 -1.11 10.28
C VAL A 69 2.83 -0.12 10.45
N THR A 70 4.01 -0.57 10.84
CA THR A 70 5.20 0.28 10.98
C THR A 70 5.59 0.92 9.64
N LEU A 71 5.61 0.15 8.56
CA LEU A 71 5.86 0.70 7.22
C LEU A 71 4.72 1.64 6.80
N GLY A 72 3.47 1.29 7.07
CA GLY A 72 2.31 2.15 6.82
C GLY A 72 2.42 3.49 7.55
N GLN A 73 2.89 3.50 8.79
CA GLN A 73 3.16 4.73 9.55
C GLN A 73 4.21 5.60 8.85
N ARG A 74 5.31 5.01 8.38
CA ARG A 74 6.36 5.76 7.66
C ARG A 74 5.80 6.41 6.39
N ILE A 75 5.00 5.69 5.63
CA ILE A 75 4.36 6.21 4.41
C ILE A 75 3.34 7.30 4.75
N ALA A 76 2.55 7.12 5.81
CA ALA A 76 1.62 8.15 6.29
C ALA A 76 2.36 9.44 6.69
N ARG A 77 3.49 9.33 7.39
CA ARG A 77 4.35 10.48 7.72
C ARG A 77 4.89 11.15 6.46
N ALA A 78 5.33 10.36 5.48
CA ALA A 78 5.83 10.87 4.21
C ALA A 78 4.74 11.65 3.46
N ALA A 79 3.52 11.12 3.40
CA ALA A 79 2.39 11.80 2.75
C ALA A 79 2.03 13.10 3.46
N ARG A 80 1.97 13.10 4.80
CA ARG A 80 1.65 14.29 5.60
C ARG A 80 2.72 15.37 5.57
N ALA A 81 3.96 15.03 5.24
CA ALA A 81 5.04 15.99 5.04
C ALA A 81 4.96 16.69 3.66
N THR A 82 3.98 16.36 2.84
CA THR A 82 3.75 16.90 1.50
C THR A 82 2.35 17.52 1.41
N LYS A 83 2.03 18.05 0.23
CA LYS A 83 0.67 18.54 -0.06
C LYS A 83 -0.35 17.42 -0.34
N LEU A 84 0.08 16.16 -0.34
CA LEU A 84 -0.82 15.03 -0.59
C LEU A 84 -1.79 14.76 0.57
N ALA A 85 -1.39 15.07 1.81
CA ALA A 85 -2.20 14.75 2.97
C ALA A 85 -2.09 15.74 4.12
N ASP A 86 -3.23 16.05 4.73
CA ASP A 86 -3.34 16.64 6.06
C ASP A 86 -3.50 15.57 7.14
N ALA A 87 -4.02 14.40 6.75
CA ALA A 87 -4.29 13.25 7.59
C ALA A 87 -4.24 11.97 6.76
N THR A 88 -4.36 10.81 7.39
CA THR A 88 -4.40 9.52 6.70
C THR A 88 -5.41 8.57 7.32
N ASN A 89 -6.04 7.74 6.50
CA ASN A 89 -6.69 6.53 6.96
C ASN A 89 -5.80 5.33 6.68
N ILE A 90 -5.66 4.45 7.65
CA ILE A 90 -4.97 3.18 7.52
C ILE A 90 -5.97 2.06 7.79
N ALA A 91 -6.06 1.10 6.88
CA ALA A 91 -7.02 0.01 6.99
C ALA A 91 -6.51 -1.28 6.35
N ILE A 92 -6.93 -2.41 6.90
CA ILE A 92 -6.81 -3.73 6.30
C ILE A 92 -8.22 -4.26 6.10
N ASN A 93 -8.54 -4.69 4.89
CA ASN A 93 -9.79 -5.36 4.59
C ASN A 93 -9.60 -6.86 4.79
N ASP A 94 -10.29 -7.44 5.76
CA ASP A 94 -10.16 -8.83 6.14
C ASP A 94 -11.37 -9.63 5.67
N GLY A 95 -11.21 -10.32 4.56
CA GLY A 95 -12.25 -11.16 3.97
C GLY A 95 -13.14 -10.40 2.97
N ARG A 96 -13.86 -11.19 2.17
CA ARG A 96 -14.69 -10.70 1.07
C ARG A 96 -15.80 -9.75 1.52
N ALA A 97 -16.47 -10.06 2.63
CA ALA A 97 -17.54 -9.22 3.19
C ALA A 97 -17.04 -7.85 3.65
N ALA A 98 -15.75 -7.72 3.93
CA ALA A 98 -15.06 -6.48 4.30
C ALA A 98 -14.33 -5.82 3.12
N PHE A 99 -14.71 -6.14 1.88
CA PHE A 99 -14.17 -5.59 0.65
C PHE A 99 -12.74 -6.02 0.29
N GLN A 100 -12.23 -7.11 0.86
CA GLN A 100 -10.98 -7.70 0.38
C GLN A 100 -11.20 -8.27 -1.02
N THR A 101 -10.49 -7.73 -2.02
CA THR A 101 -10.62 -8.14 -3.43
C THR A 101 -9.43 -8.96 -3.91
N VAL A 102 -8.24 -8.74 -3.33
CA VAL A 102 -7.05 -9.54 -3.58
C VAL A 102 -6.72 -10.32 -2.31
N PHE A 103 -6.65 -11.66 -2.43
CA PHE A 103 -6.40 -12.55 -1.28
C PHE A 103 -4.89 -12.77 -1.06
N HIS A 104 -4.21 -11.68 -0.91
CA HIS A 104 -2.87 -11.48 -0.41
C HIS A 104 -2.96 -10.28 0.51
N ILE A 105 -2.71 -10.48 1.79
CA ILE A 105 -2.89 -9.43 2.81
C ILE A 105 -2.22 -8.12 2.38
N HIS A 106 -2.90 -7.02 2.54
CA HIS A 106 -2.36 -5.68 2.26
C HIS A 106 -3.03 -4.63 3.14
N LEU A 107 -2.24 -3.64 3.49
CA LEU A 107 -2.66 -2.51 4.30
C LEU A 107 -2.77 -1.30 3.39
N HIS A 108 -3.92 -0.63 3.44
CA HIS A 108 -4.18 0.61 2.71
C HIS A 108 -3.70 1.81 3.52
N VAL A 109 -2.95 2.70 2.88
CA VAL A 109 -2.66 4.04 3.38
C VAL A 109 -3.33 5.02 2.46
N LEU A 110 -4.35 5.72 2.98
CA LEU A 110 -5.16 6.68 2.22
C LEU A 110 -4.80 8.10 2.67
N PRO A 111 -4.07 8.87 1.86
CA PRO A 111 -3.89 10.29 2.13
C PRO A 111 -5.23 11.02 2.12
N ARG A 112 -5.46 11.85 3.13
CA ARG A 112 -6.70 12.62 3.29
C ARG A 112 -6.36 14.10 3.40
N ARG A 113 -7.18 14.95 2.80
CA ARG A 113 -7.06 16.40 2.89
C ARG A 113 -8.29 16.99 3.56
N ASN A 114 -8.10 18.09 4.27
CA ASN A 114 -9.22 18.82 4.86
C ASN A 114 -10.23 19.18 3.77
N GLY A 115 -11.50 18.83 4.00
CA GLY A 115 -12.58 19.09 3.05
C GLY A 115 -12.68 18.12 1.87
N ASP A 116 -11.97 16.98 1.89
CA ASP A 116 -11.88 16.05 0.77
C ASP A 116 -13.04 15.01 0.68
N LYS A 117 -14.04 15.10 1.53
CA LYS A 117 -15.13 14.10 1.59
C LYS A 117 -15.80 13.85 0.23
N LEU A 118 -16.08 14.91 -0.52
CA LEU A 118 -16.69 14.80 -1.84
C LEU A 118 -15.71 14.24 -2.88
N SER A 119 -14.46 14.70 -2.87
CA SER A 119 -13.44 14.20 -3.79
C SER A 119 -13.07 12.75 -3.50
N MET A 120 -13.08 12.34 -2.24
CA MET A 120 -12.91 10.94 -1.87
C MET A 120 -14.08 10.09 -2.38
N ALA A 121 -15.33 10.54 -2.20
CA ALA A 121 -16.51 9.84 -2.74
C ALA A 121 -16.43 9.69 -4.27
N LYS A 122 -16.02 10.75 -4.98
CA LYS A 122 -15.75 10.68 -6.42
C LYS A 122 -14.61 9.72 -6.74
N GLY A 123 -13.54 9.73 -5.95
CA GLY A 123 -12.42 8.81 -6.09
C GLY A 123 -12.83 7.34 -5.96
N MET A 124 -13.76 7.02 -5.06
CA MET A 124 -14.31 5.67 -4.93
C MET A 124 -15.06 5.21 -6.18
N LEU A 125 -15.64 6.14 -6.94
CA LEU A 125 -16.34 5.84 -8.21
C LEU A 125 -15.40 5.86 -9.41
N LEU A 126 -14.58 6.91 -9.55
CA LEU A 126 -13.71 7.12 -10.71
C LEU A 126 -12.37 6.40 -10.61
N ARG A 127 -11.82 6.30 -9.40
CA ARG A 127 -10.64 5.52 -9.04
C ARG A 127 -9.45 5.74 -10.00
N ARG A 128 -9.05 7.00 -10.19
CA ARG A 128 -7.93 7.35 -11.07
C ARG A 128 -7.07 8.47 -10.48
N ASP A 129 -5.77 8.38 -10.75
CA ASP A 129 -4.80 9.45 -10.62
C ASP A 129 -4.18 9.67 -12.01
N PRO A 130 -4.33 10.84 -12.63
CA PRO A 130 -3.79 11.11 -13.96
C PRO A 130 -2.26 11.22 -13.99
N ASP A 131 -1.60 11.40 -12.83
CA ASP A 131 -0.15 11.53 -12.72
C ASP A 131 0.41 10.63 -11.61
N ARG A 132 0.28 9.33 -11.78
CA ARG A 132 0.73 8.33 -10.80
C ARG A 132 2.25 8.36 -10.58
N GLU A 133 3.04 8.58 -11.64
CA GLU A 133 4.50 8.67 -11.52
C GLU A 133 4.94 9.90 -10.72
N GLY A 134 4.35 11.07 -10.99
CA GLY A 134 4.61 12.27 -10.21
C GLY A 134 4.20 12.12 -8.75
N THR A 135 3.07 11.47 -8.48
CA THR A 135 2.63 11.13 -7.12
C THR A 135 3.63 10.20 -6.41
N ALA A 136 4.12 9.18 -7.11
CA ALA A 136 5.12 8.25 -6.57
C ALA A 136 6.44 8.98 -6.24
N GLU A 137 6.89 9.86 -7.10
CA GLU A 137 8.11 10.65 -6.90
C GLU A 137 8.02 11.51 -5.63
N ILE A 138 6.90 12.21 -5.44
CA ILE A 138 6.63 13.00 -4.22
C ILE A 138 6.76 12.14 -2.96
N LEU A 139 6.15 10.95 -2.97
CA LEU A 139 6.18 10.04 -1.83
C LEU A 139 7.58 9.46 -1.58
N ARG A 140 8.27 9.03 -2.62
CA ARG A 140 9.65 8.49 -2.52
C ARG A 140 10.61 9.51 -1.96
N GLU A 141 10.59 10.74 -2.49
CA GLU A 141 11.46 11.83 -2.02
C GLU A 141 11.16 12.19 -0.56
N SER A 142 9.88 12.29 -0.19
CA SER A 142 9.47 12.58 1.18
C SER A 142 9.89 11.48 2.14
N LEU A 143 9.71 10.21 1.76
CA LEU A 143 10.11 9.06 2.57
C LEU A 143 11.62 9.03 2.78
N ALA A 144 12.41 9.28 1.75
CA ALA A 144 13.87 9.35 1.85
C ALA A 144 14.32 10.47 2.80
N ARG A 145 13.68 11.65 2.77
CA ARG A 145 13.99 12.75 3.71
C ARG A 145 13.68 12.39 5.15
N ILE A 146 12.57 11.72 5.40
CA ILE A 146 12.17 11.30 6.75
C ILE A 146 13.14 10.23 7.27
N ASP A 147 13.50 9.26 6.46
CA ASP A 147 14.43 8.20 6.86
C ASP A 147 15.83 8.74 7.14
N ALA A 148 16.30 9.74 6.40
CA ALA A 148 17.59 10.38 6.61
C ALA A 148 17.64 11.25 7.88
N ALA A 149 16.51 11.67 8.43
CA ALA A 149 16.40 12.52 9.62
C ALA A 149 16.33 11.73 10.94
N GLN A 150 16.37 10.37 10.90
CA GLN A 150 16.28 9.49 12.08
C GLN A 150 17.65 9.09 12.63
#